data_d70dfddde1a15525992fde6910bad826
#
_entry.id   d70dfddde1a15525992fde6910bad826
#
_cell.length_a   1.000
_cell.length_b   1.000
_cell.length_c   1.000
_cell.angle_alpha   90.00
_cell.angle_beta   90.00
_cell.angle_gamma   90.00
#
_symmetry.space_group_name_H-M   'P 1'
#
loop_
_entity.id
_entity.type
_entity.pdbx_description
1 polymer ?
#
loop_
_entity_poly.entity_id
_entity_poly.type
_entity_poly.pdbx_seq_one_letter_code
_entity_poly.pdbx_strand_id
1 'polypeptide(L)'
;MKKRQTLTAILLTALIVGLAYLGISRGPVARQLTPAGLALNQAPTEEPRRLVKQVAVTLPETAAADESLPFRLKNTASPIGDLVRNETAVLLRNAFIDTALGSKLLIPDELKTTGDPRTYIAQARGPVTAAFRRHIASSGGKIISYIPNNAYLVRVDAGGAARLANWSGTQSVLPFEPYYKLEMKLLEMAVTDQALPDGVLLNVVLFPDSEPAAAKRLARLGVEVLVQDHTPFGAKLVARVPGDKL
;
A
#
# COMPACT_ATOMS: atom_id res chain seq x y z
N MET A 1 -36.82 -16.70 -3.68
CA MET A 1 -35.77 -16.19 -2.79
C MET A 1 -34.47 -16.91 -3.12
N LYS A 2 -33.64 -16.40 -4.04
CA LYS A 2 -32.33 -16.96 -4.39
C LYS A 2 -31.28 -16.36 -3.45
N LYS A 3 -30.53 -17.25 -2.78
CA LYS A 3 -29.53 -16.93 -1.77
C LYS A 3 -28.37 -16.15 -2.38
N ARG A 4 -28.19 -14.90 -1.94
CA ARG A 4 -27.01 -14.05 -2.16
C ARG A 4 -25.87 -14.54 -1.26
N GLN A 5 -25.03 -15.42 -1.75
CA GLN A 5 -23.89 -15.97 -0.95
C GLN A 5 -22.61 -16.02 -1.77
N THR A 6 -22.19 -14.99 -2.48
CA THR A 6 -20.99 -15.14 -3.29
C THR A 6 -19.99 -13.97 -3.30
N LEU A 7 -20.31 -12.81 -2.73
CA LEU A 7 -19.38 -11.67 -2.79
C LEU A 7 -18.24 -11.71 -1.78
N THR A 8 -18.41 -12.36 -0.66
CA THR A 8 -17.46 -12.28 0.48
C THR A 8 -16.15 -13.05 0.28
N ALA A 9 -16.08 -13.96 -0.68
CA ALA A 9 -14.94 -14.87 -0.81
C ALA A 9 -13.80 -14.35 -1.69
N ILE A 10 -14.04 -13.40 -2.59
CA ILE A 10 -13.08 -12.99 -3.63
C ILE A 10 -12.15 -11.87 -3.14
N LEU A 11 -12.62 -11.00 -2.28
CA LEU A 11 -11.88 -9.83 -1.81
C LEU A 11 -10.79 -10.11 -0.77
N LEU A 12 -10.66 -11.34 -0.29
CA LEU A 12 -9.89 -11.59 0.93
C LEU A 12 -8.39 -11.79 0.76
N THR A 13 -7.82 -11.73 -0.44
CA THR A 13 -6.39 -12.04 -0.62
C THR A 13 -5.62 -11.17 -1.61
N ALA A 14 -6.24 -10.25 -2.30
CA ALA A 14 -5.51 -9.35 -3.19
C ALA A 14 -5.08 -8.09 -2.43
N LEU A 15 -3.80 -7.92 -2.26
CA LEU A 15 -3.21 -6.70 -1.71
C LEU A 15 -2.88 -5.76 -2.86
N ILE A 16 -3.62 -4.69 -3.01
CA ILE A 16 -3.23 -3.59 -3.88
C ILE A 16 -2.53 -2.55 -3.02
N VAL A 17 -1.20 -2.58 -2.98
CA VAL A 17 -0.40 -1.44 -2.51
C VAL A 17 -0.24 -0.52 -3.71
N GLY A 18 -1.15 0.42 -3.87
CA GLY A 18 -1.05 1.45 -4.89
C GLY A 18 -0.05 2.52 -4.46
N LEU A 19 1.23 2.34 -4.76
CA LEU A 19 2.17 3.45 -4.92
C LEU A 19 2.12 3.85 -6.40
N ALA A 20 1.36 4.89 -6.72
CA ALA A 20 1.40 5.52 -8.02
C ALA A 20 2.71 6.31 -8.16
N TYR A 21 3.72 5.71 -8.76
CA TYR A 21 4.89 6.41 -9.28
C TYR A 21 4.64 6.66 -10.78
N LEU A 22 4.33 7.89 -11.13
CA LEU A 22 4.37 8.37 -12.52
C LEU A 22 5.84 8.52 -12.93
N GLY A 23 6.43 7.44 -13.42
CA GLY A 23 7.73 7.43 -14.06
C GLY A 23 7.59 7.52 -15.57
N ILE A 24 7.95 8.67 -16.16
CA ILE A 24 8.11 8.83 -17.61
C ILE A 24 9.30 7.96 -18.03
N SER A 25 9.03 6.88 -18.75
CA SER A 25 10.07 6.05 -19.35
C SER A 25 10.67 6.72 -20.57
N ARG A 26 11.93 7.15 -20.47
CA ARG A 26 12.78 7.35 -21.63
C ARG A 26 13.62 6.09 -21.82
N GLY A 27 13.58 5.54 -23.03
CA GLY A 27 14.25 4.31 -23.42
C GLY A 27 15.79 4.36 -23.33
N PRO A 28 16.45 3.19 -23.34
CA PRO A 28 17.88 3.08 -23.16
C PRO A 28 18.63 3.45 -24.44
N VAL A 29 19.49 4.44 -24.35
CA VAL A 29 20.55 4.67 -25.34
C VAL A 29 21.76 3.79 -24.94
N ALA A 30 21.99 2.75 -25.69
CA ALA A 30 23.20 1.94 -25.57
C ALA A 30 24.43 2.79 -25.91
N ARG A 31 25.34 2.96 -24.96
CA ARG A 31 26.67 3.53 -25.20
C ARG A 31 27.71 2.43 -25.06
N GLN A 32 28.34 2.10 -26.18
CA GLN A 32 29.50 1.21 -26.26
C GLN A 32 30.68 1.81 -25.49
N LEU A 33 31.27 1.01 -24.64
CA LEU A 33 32.56 1.29 -23.98
C LEU A 33 33.70 0.79 -24.87
N THR A 34 34.56 1.69 -25.31
CA THR A 34 35.91 1.37 -25.83
C THR A 34 36.96 1.77 -24.81
N PRO A 35 37.97 0.95 -24.55
CA PRO A 35 39.03 1.28 -23.60
C PRO A 35 40.24 1.87 -24.38
N ALA A 36 40.72 3.04 -23.98
CA ALA A 36 42.11 3.43 -24.23
C ALA A 36 42.54 4.64 -23.39
N GLY A 37 43.68 4.51 -22.76
CA GLY A 37 44.70 5.56 -22.69
C GLY A 37 44.77 6.38 -21.38
N LEU A 38 45.70 5.98 -20.52
CA LEU A 38 46.33 6.81 -19.50
C LEU A 38 47.03 8.04 -20.16
N ALA A 39 46.73 9.25 -19.67
CA ALA A 39 47.64 10.39 -19.78
C ALA A 39 47.48 11.32 -18.56
N LEU A 40 48.62 11.64 -17.96
CA LEU A 40 48.83 12.47 -16.79
C LEU A 40 48.62 13.99 -17.07
N ASN A 41 48.19 14.68 -15.98
CA ASN A 41 48.47 16.08 -15.64
C ASN A 41 48.09 17.19 -16.63
N GLN A 42 47.05 17.92 -16.23
CA GLN A 42 47.06 19.39 -16.27
C GLN A 42 46.04 19.97 -15.29
N ALA A 43 46.47 20.98 -14.53
CA ALA A 43 45.65 21.68 -13.54
C ALA A 43 44.48 22.41 -14.20
N PRO A 44 43.32 22.46 -13.56
CA PRO A 44 42.17 23.18 -14.11
C PRO A 44 42.31 24.69 -13.91
N THR A 45 42.27 25.41 -14.99
CA THR A 45 42.02 26.84 -15.09
C THR A 45 40.66 27.15 -14.53
N GLU A 46 40.57 28.09 -13.62
CA GLU A 46 39.29 28.57 -13.04
C GLU A 46 38.40 29.19 -14.13
N GLU A 47 37.33 28.52 -14.49
CA GLU A 47 36.22 29.13 -15.21
C GLU A 47 35.21 29.77 -14.23
N PRO A 48 34.65 30.96 -14.56
CA PRO A 48 33.77 31.67 -13.65
C PRO A 48 32.46 30.89 -13.43
N ARG A 49 32.13 30.66 -12.15
CA ARG A 49 30.87 30.08 -11.70
C ARG A 49 29.69 30.87 -12.31
N ARG A 50 29.06 30.32 -13.33
CA ARG A 50 27.73 30.76 -13.74
C ARG A 50 26.76 30.50 -12.57
N LEU A 51 26.25 31.56 -12.00
CA LEU A 51 25.11 31.57 -11.10
C LEU A 51 23.96 30.80 -11.78
N VAL A 52 23.76 29.53 -11.40
CA VAL A 52 22.54 28.83 -11.71
C VAL A 52 21.45 29.55 -10.96
N LYS A 53 20.64 30.33 -11.67
CA LYS A 53 19.37 30.84 -11.16
C LYS A 53 18.61 29.61 -10.63
N GLN A 54 18.46 29.53 -9.32
CA GLN A 54 17.50 28.61 -8.71
C GLN A 54 16.12 28.99 -9.27
N VAL A 55 15.66 28.21 -10.23
CA VAL A 55 14.26 28.22 -10.61
C VAL A 55 13.54 27.64 -9.39
N ALA A 56 12.87 28.50 -8.65
CA ALA A 56 11.93 28.06 -7.64
C ALA A 56 10.89 27.21 -8.36
N VAL A 57 11.02 25.89 -8.25
CA VAL A 57 9.98 24.96 -8.64
C VAL A 57 8.88 25.17 -7.62
N THR A 58 7.92 25.99 -7.98
CA THR A 58 6.65 26.08 -7.27
C THR A 58 6.02 24.69 -7.44
N LEU A 59 6.13 23.86 -6.40
CA LEU A 59 5.35 22.62 -6.34
C LEU A 59 3.89 23.04 -6.50
N PRO A 60 3.14 22.43 -7.43
CA PRO A 60 1.72 22.72 -7.54
C PRO A 60 1.08 22.44 -6.19
N GLU A 61 0.22 23.32 -5.77
CA GLU A 61 -0.62 23.24 -4.56
C GLU A 61 -1.59 22.05 -4.68
N THR A 62 -1.04 20.84 -4.56
CA THR A 62 -1.77 19.57 -4.74
C THR A 62 -2.47 19.15 -3.44
N ALA A 63 -2.40 19.96 -2.39
CA ALA A 63 -2.98 19.60 -1.08
C ALA A 63 -4.51 19.66 -1.06
N ALA A 64 -5.14 20.53 -1.86
CA ALA A 64 -6.60 20.71 -1.83
C ALA A 64 -7.38 19.62 -2.58
N ALA A 65 -6.78 19.00 -3.61
CA ALA A 65 -7.46 17.98 -4.43
C ALA A 65 -7.59 16.61 -3.75
N ASP A 66 -6.79 16.34 -2.72
CA ASP A 66 -6.72 15.02 -2.09
C ASP A 66 -7.69 14.84 -0.90
N GLU A 67 -8.28 15.91 -0.40
CA GLU A 67 -9.31 15.83 0.66
C GLU A 67 -10.68 15.36 0.16
N SER A 68 -10.95 15.44 -1.12
CA SER A 68 -12.25 15.18 -1.74
C SER A 68 -12.41 13.79 -2.34
N LEU A 69 -11.50 12.84 -2.07
CA LEU A 69 -11.67 11.49 -2.61
C LEU A 69 -12.94 10.85 -2.02
N PRO A 70 -13.93 10.54 -2.87
CA PRO A 70 -15.12 9.84 -2.42
C PRO A 70 -14.71 8.51 -1.79
N PHE A 71 -15.46 8.08 -0.79
CA PHE A 71 -15.22 6.82 -0.06
C PHE A 71 -13.93 6.77 0.78
N ARG A 72 -13.17 7.87 0.96
CA ARG A 72 -12.12 7.89 1.97
C ARG A 72 -12.73 8.01 3.35
N LEU A 73 -12.55 6.98 4.18
CA LEU A 73 -13.05 6.97 5.55
C LEU A 73 -12.16 7.80 6.48
N LYS A 74 -12.79 8.49 7.41
CA LYS A 74 -12.10 9.28 8.46
C LYS A 74 -12.78 9.04 9.80
N ASN A 75 -11.98 8.95 10.87
CA ASN A 75 -12.49 9.00 12.25
C ASN A 75 -12.20 10.34 12.93
N THR A 76 -11.68 11.31 12.19
CA THR A 76 -11.27 12.64 12.67
C THR A 76 -11.73 13.71 11.69
N ALA A 77 -12.02 14.90 12.21
CA ALA A 77 -12.31 16.09 11.42
C ALA A 77 -11.04 16.91 11.05
N SER A 78 -9.87 16.48 11.55
CA SER A 78 -8.62 17.19 11.29
C SER A 78 -8.28 17.20 9.80
N PRO A 79 -7.82 18.33 9.25
CA PRO A 79 -7.38 18.41 7.86
C PRO A 79 -6.12 17.57 7.64
N ILE A 80 -5.88 17.15 6.40
CA ILE A 80 -4.75 16.28 6.04
C ILE A 80 -3.40 16.90 6.41
N GLY A 81 -3.27 18.22 6.30
CA GLY A 81 -2.04 18.94 6.65
C GLY A 81 -1.64 18.78 8.12
N ASP A 82 -2.61 18.65 9.01
CA ASP A 82 -2.39 18.39 10.43
C ASP A 82 -2.14 16.89 10.68
N LEU A 83 -2.87 16.02 9.99
CA LEU A 83 -2.71 14.58 10.12
C LEU A 83 -1.33 14.10 9.67
N VAL A 84 -0.73 14.72 8.67
CA VAL A 84 0.65 14.40 8.22
C VAL A 84 1.67 14.63 9.35
N ARG A 85 1.40 15.57 10.26
CA ARG A 85 2.27 15.86 11.42
C ARG A 85 1.84 15.16 12.70
N ASN A 86 0.69 14.49 12.68
CA ASN A 86 0.16 13.81 13.85
C ASN A 86 0.76 12.40 13.96
N GLU A 87 1.56 12.14 14.98
CA GLU A 87 2.23 10.86 15.20
C GLU A 87 1.26 9.69 15.46
N THR A 88 0.00 9.98 15.83
CA THR A 88 -1.04 8.96 16.03
C THR A 88 -1.91 8.74 14.80
N ALA A 89 -1.71 9.51 13.72
CA ALA A 89 -2.48 9.33 12.49
C ALA A 89 -1.88 8.23 11.61
N VAL A 90 -2.69 7.28 11.19
CA VAL A 90 -2.38 6.30 10.13
C VAL A 90 -3.01 6.79 8.84
N LEU A 91 -2.16 7.05 7.84
CA LEU A 91 -2.58 7.62 6.56
C LEU A 91 -2.53 6.53 5.48
N LEU A 92 -3.70 6.06 5.10
CA LEU A 92 -3.90 5.14 3.98
C LEU A 92 -4.56 5.90 2.81
N ARG A 93 -4.48 5.33 1.62
CA ARG A 93 -5.17 5.90 0.47
C ARG A 93 -6.68 6.04 0.71
N ASN A 94 -7.28 5.00 1.28
CA ASN A 94 -8.73 4.89 1.47
C ASN A 94 -9.20 5.21 2.89
N ALA A 95 -8.30 5.54 3.82
CA ALA A 95 -8.66 5.88 5.19
C ALA A 95 -7.63 6.76 5.88
N PHE A 96 -8.11 7.73 6.66
CA PHE A 96 -7.32 8.50 7.62
C PHE A 96 -7.81 8.16 9.02
N ILE A 97 -6.92 7.62 9.85
CA ILE A 97 -7.25 7.07 11.17
C ILE A 97 -6.38 7.73 12.21
N ASP A 98 -6.96 8.55 13.05
CA ASP A 98 -6.28 8.98 14.28
C ASP A 98 -6.48 7.91 15.36
N THR A 99 -5.44 7.16 15.64
CA THR A 99 -5.49 6.04 16.61
C THR A 99 -5.63 6.50 18.05
N ALA A 100 -5.41 7.77 18.34
CA ALA A 100 -5.71 8.35 19.66
C ALA A 100 -7.23 8.51 19.91
N LEU A 101 -8.02 8.66 18.83
CA LEU A 101 -9.48 8.77 18.91
C LEU A 101 -10.20 7.41 18.82
N GLY A 102 -9.41 6.32 18.77
CA GLY A 102 -9.92 4.98 18.49
C GLY A 102 -9.95 4.69 16.99
N SER A 103 -10.08 3.41 16.65
CA SER A 103 -9.93 2.93 15.26
C SER A 103 -11.25 2.65 14.55
N LYS A 104 -12.38 3.03 15.13
CA LYS A 104 -13.69 2.67 14.59
C LYS A 104 -14.00 3.47 13.33
N LEU A 105 -14.02 2.78 12.18
CA LEU A 105 -14.46 3.29 10.88
C LEU A 105 -15.72 2.55 10.44
N LEU A 106 -16.56 3.23 9.67
CA LEU A 106 -17.78 2.66 9.09
C LEU A 106 -17.46 1.95 7.78
N ILE A 107 -16.71 0.85 7.87
CA ILE A 107 -16.42 -0.01 6.72
C ILE A 107 -17.65 -0.88 6.44
N PRO A 108 -18.11 -1.01 5.18
CA PRO A 108 -19.13 -1.98 4.82
C PRO A 108 -18.74 -3.41 5.21
N ASP A 109 -19.68 -4.22 5.66
CA ASP A 109 -19.38 -5.55 6.21
C ASP A 109 -18.73 -6.48 5.18
N GLU A 110 -19.07 -6.32 3.90
CA GLU A 110 -18.50 -7.05 2.78
C GLU A 110 -17.01 -6.74 2.56
N LEU A 111 -16.56 -5.56 3.00
CA LEU A 111 -15.19 -5.06 2.89
C LEU A 111 -14.41 -5.13 4.19
N LYS A 112 -14.95 -5.82 5.20
CA LYS A 112 -14.26 -6.18 6.43
C LYS A 112 -13.65 -7.56 6.34
N THR A 113 -12.60 -7.77 7.09
CA THR A 113 -12.02 -9.11 7.26
C THR A 113 -12.95 -9.98 8.12
N THR A 114 -13.20 -11.18 7.65
CA THR A 114 -13.87 -12.24 8.42
C THR A 114 -12.83 -13.17 9.03
N GLY A 115 -12.81 -13.32 10.34
CA GLY A 115 -11.83 -14.14 11.06
C GLY A 115 -10.47 -13.47 11.25
N ASP A 116 -9.39 -14.26 11.21
CA ASP A 116 -8.02 -13.73 11.35
C ASP A 116 -7.55 -13.05 10.05
N PRO A 117 -7.32 -11.72 10.04
CA PRO A 117 -6.87 -10.99 8.86
C PRO A 117 -5.46 -11.38 8.40
N ARG A 118 -4.65 -11.96 9.29
CA ARG A 118 -3.24 -12.33 9.07
C ARG A 118 -2.34 -11.17 8.64
N THR A 119 -2.90 -9.98 8.45
CA THR A 119 -2.20 -8.73 8.14
C THR A 119 -2.77 -7.60 8.96
N TYR A 120 -1.88 -6.84 9.59
CA TYR A 120 -2.24 -5.78 10.52
C TYR A 120 -1.38 -4.54 10.26
N ILE A 121 -1.91 -3.39 10.65
CA ILE A 121 -1.14 -2.16 10.77
C ILE A 121 -0.70 -2.07 12.22
N ALA A 122 0.61 -2.14 12.47
CA ALA A 122 1.18 -1.96 13.79
C ALA A 122 1.85 -0.58 13.87
N GLN A 123 1.32 0.31 14.71
CA GLN A 123 1.85 1.65 14.92
C GLN A 123 2.65 1.71 16.22
N ALA A 124 3.86 2.25 16.14
CA ALA A 124 4.70 2.49 17.31
C ALA A 124 4.21 3.73 18.06
N ARG A 125 4.43 3.75 19.37
CA ARG A 125 4.27 4.93 20.20
C ARG A 125 5.52 5.81 20.05
N GLY A 126 5.39 6.85 19.23
CA GLY A 126 6.50 7.70 18.80
C GLY A 126 7.35 7.05 17.68
N PRO A 127 8.58 7.56 17.42
CA PRO A 127 9.39 7.13 16.30
C PRO A 127 9.71 5.64 16.30
N VAL A 128 9.69 5.01 15.11
CA VAL A 128 10.01 3.59 14.97
C VAL A 128 11.45 3.29 15.36
N THR A 129 11.63 2.42 16.35
CA THR A 129 12.93 2.02 16.91
C THR A 129 13.32 0.61 16.48
N ALA A 130 14.60 0.27 16.70
CA ALA A 130 15.06 -1.11 16.56
C ALA A 130 14.34 -2.06 17.55
N ALA A 131 13.97 -1.57 18.75
CA ALA A 131 13.22 -2.35 19.73
C ALA A 131 11.82 -2.70 19.21
N PHE A 132 11.11 -1.75 18.58
CA PHE A 132 9.79 -2.01 17.97
C PHE A 132 9.90 -3.07 16.87
N ARG A 133 10.88 -2.96 15.97
CA ARG A 133 11.09 -3.97 14.91
C ARG A 133 11.42 -5.36 15.48
N ARG A 134 12.26 -5.43 16.51
CA ARG A 134 12.55 -6.72 17.20
C ARG A 134 11.29 -7.28 17.86
N HIS A 135 10.46 -6.44 18.45
CA HIS A 135 9.20 -6.89 19.06
C HIS A 135 8.21 -7.43 18.02
N ILE A 136 8.10 -6.80 16.85
CA ILE A 136 7.35 -7.36 15.73
C ILE A 136 7.86 -8.78 15.38
N ALA A 137 9.18 -8.94 15.21
CA ALA A 137 9.76 -10.23 14.86
C ALA A 137 9.55 -11.29 15.95
N SER A 138 9.76 -10.94 17.23
CA SER A 138 9.56 -11.88 18.37
C SER A 138 8.08 -12.26 18.58
N SER A 139 7.16 -11.43 18.10
CA SER A 139 5.73 -11.74 18.04
C SER A 139 5.34 -12.65 16.86
N GLY A 140 6.33 -13.11 16.06
CA GLY A 140 6.08 -13.92 14.86
C GLY A 140 5.67 -13.08 13.64
N GLY A 141 5.82 -11.76 13.71
CA GLY A 141 5.46 -10.84 12.66
C GLY A 141 6.57 -10.66 11.61
N LYS A 142 6.17 -10.55 10.35
CA LYS A 142 7.02 -10.13 9.23
C LYS A 142 6.58 -8.76 8.75
N ILE A 143 7.50 -7.79 8.75
CA ILE A 143 7.27 -6.44 8.21
C ILE A 143 7.15 -6.55 6.69
N ILE A 144 6.09 -5.99 6.14
CA ILE A 144 5.80 -5.92 4.70
C ILE A 144 6.23 -4.57 4.14
N SER A 145 5.74 -3.48 4.74
CA SER A 145 6.04 -2.12 4.31
C SER A 145 5.93 -1.12 5.45
N TYR A 146 6.55 0.03 5.29
CA TYR A 146 6.35 1.17 6.17
C TYR A 146 5.07 1.92 5.77
N ILE A 147 4.33 2.38 6.76
CA ILE A 147 3.19 3.30 6.61
C ILE A 147 3.57 4.59 7.34
N PRO A 148 3.37 5.77 6.73
CA PRO A 148 3.68 7.06 7.36
C PRO A 148 3.12 7.19 8.79
N ASN A 149 3.78 8.03 9.58
CA ASN A 149 3.48 8.27 11.00
C ASN A 149 3.69 7.03 11.88
N ASN A 150 4.90 6.47 11.80
CA ASN A 150 5.41 5.46 12.72
C ASN A 150 4.71 4.10 12.67
N ALA A 151 4.16 3.70 11.53
CA ALA A 151 3.47 2.43 11.40
C ALA A 151 4.16 1.48 10.41
N TYR A 152 3.90 0.19 10.59
CA TYR A 152 4.24 -0.86 9.65
C TYR A 152 3.02 -1.68 9.27
N LEU A 153 2.93 -2.06 8.00
CA LEU A 153 2.11 -3.18 7.60
C LEU A 153 2.86 -4.46 7.94
N VAL A 154 2.25 -5.32 8.75
CA VAL A 154 2.87 -6.56 9.24
C VAL A 154 1.99 -7.76 8.92
N ARG A 155 2.62 -8.87 8.54
CA ARG A 155 1.98 -10.18 8.46
C ARG A 155 2.25 -10.93 9.75
N VAL A 156 1.20 -11.27 10.48
CA VAL A 156 1.26 -11.93 11.79
C VAL A 156 -0.09 -12.59 12.05
N ASP A 157 -0.12 -13.66 12.83
CA ASP A 157 -1.38 -14.27 13.28
C ASP A 157 -2.06 -13.45 14.39
N ALA A 158 -3.29 -13.82 14.72
CA ALA A 158 -4.07 -13.12 15.75
C ALA A 158 -3.39 -13.12 17.13
N GLY A 159 -2.71 -14.23 17.50
CA GLY A 159 -1.96 -14.32 18.76
C GLY A 159 -0.75 -13.38 18.79
N GLY A 160 -0.03 -13.28 17.69
CA GLY A 160 1.06 -12.34 17.53
C GLY A 160 0.59 -10.88 17.51
N ALA A 161 -0.54 -10.60 16.86
CA ALA A 161 -1.16 -9.28 16.87
C ALA A 161 -1.56 -8.85 18.29
N ALA A 162 -2.10 -9.77 19.09
CA ALA A 162 -2.41 -9.52 20.50
C ALA A 162 -1.14 -9.24 21.32
N ARG A 163 -0.04 -9.97 21.10
CA ARG A 163 1.25 -9.67 21.75
C ARG A 163 1.78 -8.29 21.38
N LEU A 164 1.67 -7.93 20.10
CA LEU A 164 2.04 -6.58 19.63
C LEU A 164 1.20 -5.49 20.31
N ALA A 165 -0.11 -5.66 20.39
CA ALA A 165 -1.00 -4.69 20.98
C ALA A 165 -0.75 -4.47 22.49
N ASN A 166 -0.32 -5.52 23.20
CA ASN A 166 -0.09 -5.47 24.63
C ASN A 166 1.27 -4.87 25.04
N TRP A 167 2.13 -4.56 24.08
CA TRP A 167 3.43 -3.96 24.39
C TRP A 167 3.32 -2.43 24.55
N SER A 168 3.94 -1.90 25.59
CA SER A 168 3.89 -0.46 25.92
C SER A 168 4.45 0.47 24.83
N GLY A 169 5.34 -0.03 23.97
CA GLY A 169 5.87 0.70 22.81
C GLY A 169 4.97 0.70 21.59
N THR A 170 3.82 0.01 21.64
CA THR A 170 2.82 0.02 20.58
C THR A 170 1.74 1.06 20.86
N GLN A 171 1.43 1.89 19.88
CA GLN A 171 0.33 2.83 19.91
C GLN A 171 -0.98 2.14 19.54
N SER A 172 -0.98 1.37 18.44
CA SER A 172 -2.18 0.69 17.96
C SER A 172 -1.81 -0.51 17.09
N VAL A 173 -2.70 -1.52 17.06
CA VAL A 173 -2.66 -2.63 16.11
C VAL A 173 -4.05 -2.77 15.49
N LEU A 174 -4.14 -2.53 14.18
CA LEU A 174 -5.38 -2.50 13.43
C LEU A 174 -5.39 -3.61 12.39
N PRO A 175 -6.52 -4.30 12.15
CA PRO A 175 -6.65 -5.18 11.00
C PRO A 175 -6.40 -4.40 9.71
N PHE A 176 -5.68 -5.00 8.76
CA PHE A 176 -5.57 -4.42 7.43
C PHE A 176 -6.71 -4.93 6.55
N GLU A 177 -7.81 -4.19 6.58
CA GLU A 177 -9.09 -4.57 5.99
C GLU A 177 -9.04 -4.67 4.46
N PRO A 178 -9.89 -5.49 3.82
CA PRO A 178 -10.10 -5.50 2.37
C PRO A 178 -10.35 -4.10 1.79
N TYR A 179 -11.11 -3.27 2.51
CA TYR A 179 -11.38 -1.89 2.14
C TYR A 179 -10.12 -1.09 1.79
N TYR A 180 -9.04 -1.29 2.54
CA TYR A 180 -7.79 -0.55 2.33
C TYR A 180 -6.97 -1.07 1.14
N LYS A 181 -7.32 -2.24 0.61
CA LYS A 181 -6.58 -2.94 -0.45
C LYS A 181 -7.03 -2.56 -1.85
N LEU A 182 -8.19 -1.94 -1.98
CA LEU A 182 -8.78 -1.62 -3.28
C LEU A 182 -8.25 -0.28 -3.81
N GLU A 183 -8.02 -0.24 -5.11
CA GLU A 183 -7.84 1.01 -5.83
C GLU A 183 -9.17 1.79 -5.81
N MET A 184 -9.12 3.14 -5.86
CA MET A 184 -10.29 4.00 -5.61
C MET A 184 -11.49 3.67 -6.50
N LYS A 185 -11.25 3.40 -7.79
CA LYS A 185 -12.34 3.08 -8.71
C LYS A 185 -12.99 1.71 -8.42
N LEU A 186 -12.16 0.73 -8.04
CA LEU A 186 -12.67 -0.57 -7.60
C LEU A 186 -13.38 -0.46 -6.25
N LEU A 187 -12.90 0.39 -5.37
CA LEU A 187 -13.55 0.66 -4.09
C LEU A 187 -14.92 1.30 -4.29
N GLU A 188 -15.02 2.30 -5.17
CA GLU A 188 -16.29 2.91 -5.55
C GLU A 188 -17.28 1.85 -6.04
N MET A 189 -16.86 1.00 -6.99
CA MET A 189 -17.71 -0.07 -7.52
C MET A 189 -18.14 -1.04 -6.42
N ALA A 190 -17.21 -1.44 -5.55
CA ALA A 190 -17.50 -2.36 -4.44
C ALA A 190 -18.46 -1.77 -3.41
N VAL A 191 -18.32 -0.49 -3.07
CA VAL A 191 -19.21 0.19 -2.11
C VAL A 191 -20.60 0.46 -2.69
N THR A 192 -20.69 0.69 -4.01
CA THR A 192 -21.96 0.97 -4.70
C THR A 192 -22.60 -0.28 -5.31
N ASP A 193 -22.08 -1.47 -5.03
CA ASP A 193 -22.57 -2.77 -5.55
C ASP A 193 -22.63 -2.80 -7.09
N GLN A 194 -21.65 -2.18 -7.74
CA GLN A 194 -21.55 -2.17 -9.20
C GLN A 194 -20.73 -3.37 -9.68
N ALA A 195 -21.26 -4.09 -10.65
CA ALA A 195 -20.55 -5.19 -11.30
C ALA A 195 -19.33 -4.66 -12.11
N LEU A 196 -18.26 -5.46 -12.14
CA LEU A 196 -17.16 -5.18 -13.06
C LEU A 196 -17.62 -5.33 -14.51
N PRO A 197 -17.20 -4.44 -15.40
CA PRO A 197 -17.43 -4.62 -16.83
C PRO A 197 -16.77 -5.92 -17.33
N ASP A 198 -17.39 -6.57 -18.29
CA ASP A 198 -16.83 -7.77 -18.90
C ASP A 198 -15.44 -7.51 -19.50
N GLY A 199 -14.55 -8.47 -19.31
CA GLY A 199 -13.19 -8.41 -19.85
C GLY A 199 -12.22 -7.47 -19.13
N VAL A 200 -12.61 -6.88 -18.00
CA VAL A 200 -11.71 -6.04 -17.19
C VAL A 200 -10.54 -6.87 -16.69
N LEU A 201 -9.34 -6.30 -16.84
CA LEU A 201 -8.12 -6.85 -16.31
C LEU A 201 -7.76 -6.16 -15.00
N LEU A 202 -7.59 -6.95 -13.96
CA LEU A 202 -7.17 -6.49 -12.65
C LEU A 202 -5.67 -6.68 -12.45
N ASN A 203 -5.01 -5.65 -11.90
CA ASN A 203 -3.66 -5.74 -11.40
C ASN A 203 -3.72 -6.14 -9.92
N VAL A 204 -3.18 -7.32 -9.60
CA VAL A 204 -3.11 -7.85 -8.24
C VAL A 204 -1.66 -7.84 -7.78
N VAL A 205 -1.35 -7.03 -6.77
CA VAL A 205 -0.02 -7.01 -6.15
C VAL A 205 -0.05 -7.93 -4.94
N LEU A 206 0.88 -8.87 -4.89
CA LEU A 206 0.97 -9.86 -3.84
C LEU A 206 1.99 -9.47 -2.79
N PHE A 207 1.75 -9.86 -1.54
CA PHE A 207 2.78 -9.80 -0.52
C PHE A 207 3.97 -10.69 -0.89
N PRO A 208 5.18 -10.34 -0.49
CA PRO A 208 6.32 -11.23 -0.63
C PRO A 208 6.01 -12.63 -0.09
N ASP A 209 6.45 -13.67 -0.78
CA ASP A 209 6.30 -15.09 -0.43
C ASP A 209 4.84 -15.61 -0.40
N SER A 210 3.86 -14.86 -0.91
CA SER A 210 2.45 -15.32 -0.94
C SER A 210 2.01 -15.88 -2.29
N GLU A 211 2.85 -15.80 -3.30
CA GLU A 211 2.55 -16.08 -4.70
C GLU A 211 1.96 -17.48 -4.99
N PRO A 212 2.55 -18.60 -4.51
CA PRO A 212 2.00 -19.93 -4.84
C PRO A 212 0.61 -20.17 -4.25
N ALA A 213 0.36 -19.63 -3.05
CA ALA A 213 -0.93 -19.76 -2.39
C ALA A 213 -1.99 -18.85 -3.05
N ALA A 214 -1.60 -17.66 -3.48
CA ALA A 214 -2.48 -16.72 -4.15
C ALA A 214 -2.93 -17.24 -5.52
N ALA A 215 -2.00 -17.74 -6.34
CA ALA A 215 -2.33 -18.31 -7.64
C ALA A 215 -3.34 -19.47 -7.55
N LYS A 216 -3.12 -20.40 -6.60
CA LYS A 216 -4.07 -21.51 -6.34
C LYS A 216 -5.45 -21.00 -5.91
N ARG A 217 -5.49 -19.94 -5.11
CA ARG A 217 -6.74 -19.37 -4.62
C ARG A 217 -7.51 -18.66 -5.73
N LEU A 218 -6.83 -17.86 -6.55
CA LEU A 218 -7.40 -17.19 -7.71
C LEU A 218 -8.00 -18.22 -8.69
N ALA A 219 -7.27 -19.30 -8.99
CA ALA A 219 -7.76 -20.35 -9.85
C ALA A 219 -9.06 -21.01 -9.32
N ARG A 220 -9.15 -21.24 -7.99
CA ARG A 220 -10.38 -21.78 -7.37
C ARG A 220 -11.58 -20.83 -7.49
N LEU A 221 -11.32 -19.54 -7.59
CA LEU A 221 -12.34 -18.51 -7.79
C LEU A 221 -12.72 -18.33 -9.26
N GLY A 222 -12.10 -19.11 -10.17
CA GLY A 222 -12.30 -19.01 -11.60
C GLY A 222 -11.63 -17.79 -12.23
N VAL A 223 -10.70 -17.17 -11.51
CA VAL A 223 -9.92 -16.04 -12.01
C VAL A 223 -8.78 -16.57 -12.87
N GLU A 224 -8.70 -16.09 -14.11
CA GLU A 224 -7.63 -16.42 -15.05
C GLU A 224 -6.44 -15.49 -14.85
N VAL A 225 -5.29 -16.03 -14.47
CA VAL A 225 -4.04 -15.26 -14.39
C VAL A 225 -3.39 -15.23 -15.78
N LEU A 226 -3.30 -14.05 -16.38
CA LEU A 226 -2.78 -13.86 -17.74
C LEU A 226 -1.27 -13.59 -17.74
N VAL A 227 -0.80 -12.79 -16.77
CA VAL A 227 0.60 -12.39 -16.66
C VAL A 227 0.99 -12.46 -15.19
N GLN A 228 2.19 -12.94 -14.95
CA GLN A 228 2.85 -12.91 -13.66
C GLN A 228 4.21 -12.28 -13.82
N ASP A 229 4.45 -11.23 -13.04
CA ASP A 229 5.68 -10.45 -13.06
C ASP A 229 6.20 -10.25 -11.64
N HIS A 230 7.50 -10.00 -11.51
CA HIS A 230 8.15 -9.75 -10.23
C HIS A 230 8.66 -8.32 -10.19
N THR A 231 8.24 -7.59 -9.18
CA THR A 231 8.71 -6.24 -8.92
C THR A 231 9.54 -6.21 -7.62
N PRO A 232 10.34 -5.18 -7.38
CA PRO A 232 11.02 -5.03 -6.09
C PRO A 232 10.09 -5.01 -4.88
N PHE A 233 8.80 -4.76 -5.10
CA PHE A 233 7.77 -4.67 -4.06
C PHE A 233 6.94 -5.96 -3.87
N GLY A 234 7.21 -6.98 -4.67
CA GLY A 234 6.50 -8.25 -4.67
C GLY A 234 6.03 -8.69 -6.06
N ALA A 235 5.40 -9.86 -6.12
CA ALA A 235 4.85 -10.35 -7.38
C ALA A 235 3.59 -9.56 -7.75
N LYS A 236 3.46 -9.29 -9.06
CA LYS A 236 2.30 -8.64 -9.68
C LYS A 236 1.65 -9.63 -10.63
N LEU A 237 0.35 -9.80 -10.49
CA LEU A 237 -0.45 -10.59 -11.41
C LEU A 237 -1.35 -9.67 -12.23
N VAL A 238 -1.52 -9.99 -13.50
CA VAL A 238 -2.61 -9.44 -14.33
C VAL A 238 -3.63 -10.56 -14.47
N ALA A 239 -4.83 -10.31 -14.00
CA ALA A 239 -5.87 -11.32 -13.91
C ALA A 239 -7.16 -10.87 -14.57
N ARG A 240 -7.83 -11.79 -15.28
CA ARG A 240 -9.18 -11.61 -15.80
C ARG A 240 -10.18 -12.23 -14.83
N VAL A 241 -11.14 -11.45 -14.40
CA VAL A 241 -12.21 -11.90 -13.52
C VAL A 241 -13.48 -12.09 -14.36
N PRO A 242 -14.19 -13.23 -14.21
CA PRO A 242 -15.49 -13.40 -14.84
C PRO A 242 -16.49 -12.38 -14.29
N GLY A 243 -17.27 -11.73 -15.18
CA GLY A 243 -18.19 -10.64 -14.83
C GLY A 243 -19.32 -11.01 -13.86
N ASP A 244 -19.61 -12.30 -13.73
CA ASP A 244 -20.65 -12.87 -12.84
C ASP A 244 -20.15 -13.18 -11.42
N LYS A 245 -18.87 -12.89 -11.10
CA LYS A 245 -18.22 -13.31 -9.85
C LYS A 245 -17.68 -12.18 -8.98
N LEU A 246 -18.16 -10.97 -9.20
CA LEU A 246 -17.91 -9.83 -8.31
C LEU A 246 -19.17 -9.38 -7.63
#